data_9dca9b6daf0debe4ddf4a73c405ce9d8
#
_entry.id   9dca9b6daf0debe4ddf4a73c405ce9d8
#
_cell.length_a   1.000
_cell.length_b   1.000
_cell.length_c   1.000
_cell.angle_alpha   90.00
_cell.angle_beta   90.00
_cell.angle_gamma   90.00
#
_symmetry.space_group_name_H-M   'P 1'
#
loop_
_entity.id
_entity.type
_entity.pdbx_description
1 polymer ?
#
loop_
_entity_poly.entity_id
_entity_poly.type
_entity_poly.pdbx_seq_one_letter_code
_entity_poly.pdbx_strand_id
1 'polypeptide(L)'
;YLPGDIDEKMAPWLAPIADNFRNLMGDRDLTYFEMMMGKGEIEVAPLAYIRGRTFNDAYVIVDEAQNATVHELKTVITRVGKNSKVVLLGDTDQIDTPYIDRLSNGLSIVVHKFKDRIEAAHIQLAKGQRSNIASIASEIL
;
A
#
# COMPACT_ATOMS: atom_id res chain seq x y z
N TYR A 1 19.27 14.81 1.10
CA TYR A 1 19.64 13.47 1.59
C TYR A 1 19.58 13.45 3.12
N LEU A 2 18.64 12.75 3.70
CA LEU A 2 18.53 12.65 5.15
C LEU A 2 19.57 11.65 5.69
N PRO A 3 20.20 11.92 6.83
CA PRO A 3 21.12 10.97 7.46
C PRO A 3 20.37 9.70 7.90
N GLY A 4 21.06 8.58 7.93
CA GLY A 4 20.53 7.27 8.27
C GLY A 4 20.44 6.35 7.05
N ASP A 5 20.42 5.05 7.28
CA ASP A 5 20.20 4.08 6.22
C ASP A 5 18.71 4.00 5.82
N ILE A 6 18.38 3.16 4.84
CA ILE A 6 16.99 3.02 4.36
C ILE A 6 16.10 2.44 5.46
N ASP A 7 16.60 1.51 6.25
CA ASP A 7 15.82 0.86 7.31
C ASP A 7 15.50 1.86 8.43
N GLU A 8 16.44 2.69 8.83
CA GLU A 8 16.19 3.75 9.81
C GLU A 8 15.16 4.78 9.30
N LYS A 9 15.24 5.17 8.03
CA LYS A 9 14.27 6.09 7.42
C LYS A 9 12.89 5.50 7.28
N MET A 10 12.80 4.20 7.13
CA MET A 10 11.54 3.48 6.98
C MET A 10 10.90 3.10 8.32
N ALA A 11 11.60 3.21 9.44
CA ALA A 11 11.08 2.76 10.74
C ALA A 11 9.66 3.26 11.08
N PRO A 12 9.29 4.53 10.88
CA PRO A 12 7.92 4.99 11.11
C PRO A 12 6.86 4.33 10.22
N TRP A 13 7.24 3.91 9.02
CA TRP A 13 6.35 3.25 8.06
C TRP A 13 6.25 1.74 8.29
N LEU A 14 7.30 1.15 8.86
CA LEU A 14 7.35 -0.27 9.18
C LEU A 14 6.45 -0.65 10.34
N ALA A 15 6.30 0.22 11.34
CA ALA A 15 5.58 -0.09 12.56
C ALA A 15 4.12 -0.55 12.30
N PRO A 16 3.29 0.14 11.50
CA PRO A 16 1.94 -0.32 11.19
C PRO A 16 1.89 -1.67 10.48
N ILE A 17 2.82 -1.90 9.56
CA ILE A 17 2.92 -3.16 8.80
C ILE A 17 3.31 -4.30 9.74
N ALA A 18 4.33 -4.09 10.58
CA ALA A 18 4.78 -5.05 11.57
C ALA A 18 3.68 -5.40 12.58
N ASP A 19 2.92 -4.42 13.05
CA ASP A 19 1.79 -4.62 13.97
C ASP A 19 0.68 -5.45 13.31
N ASN A 20 0.37 -5.21 12.05
CA ASN A 20 -0.61 -6.00 11.30
C ASN A 20 -0.15 -7.45 11.12
N PHE A 21 1.13 -7.67 10.81
CA PHE A 21 1.71 -9.01 10.76
C PHE A 21 1.61 -9.73 12.10
N ARG A 22 1.94 -9.04 13.20
CA ARG A 22 1.82 -9.57 14.54
C ARG A 22 0.39 -10.05 14.82
N ASN A 23 -0.60 -9.23 14.50
CA ASN A 23 -2.01 -9.54 14.72
C ASN A 23 -2.47 -10.72 13.86
N LEU A 24 -2.08 -10.76 12.60
CA LEU A 24 -2.49 -11.81 11.66
C LEU A 24 -1.79 -13.15 11.92
N MET A 25 -0.53 -13.13 12.33
CA MET A 25 0.28 -14.33 12.51
C MET A 25 0.32 -14.81 13.97
N GLY A 26 -0.25 -14.07 14.91
CA GLY A 26 -0.14 -14.37 16.33
C GLY A 26 1.28 -14.24 16.88
N ASP A 27 2.14 -13.55 16.18
CA ASP A 27 3.53 -13.34 16.55
C ASP A 27 3.67 -12.16 17.51
N ARG A 28 3.88 -12.45 18.78
CA ARG A 28 3.99 -11.43 19.82
C ARG A 28 5.30 -10.66 19.79
N ASP A 29 6.35 -11.26 19.26
CA ASP A 29 7.72 -10.74 19.38
C ASP A 29 8.26 -10.16 18.06
N LEU A 30 7.46 -10.11 17.00
CA LEU A 30 7.87 -9.70 15.65
C LEU A 30 9.00 -10.52 15.04
N THR A 31 9.42 -11.61 15.69
CA THR A 31 10.53 -12.45 15.26
C THR A 31 10.30 -13.05 13.87
N TYR A 32 9.06 -13.46 13.59
CA TYR A 32 8.68 -14.00 12.29
C TYR A 32 8.80 -12.96 11.18
N PHE A 33 8.27 -11.76 11.41
CA PHE A 33 8.34 -10.66 10.46
C PHE A 33 9.78 -10.25 10.16
N GLU A 34 10.60 -10.08 11.19
CA GLU A 34 12.02 -9.75 11.06
C GLU A 34 12.79 -10.85 10.32
N MET A 35 12.49 -12.11 10.61
CA MET A 35 13.09 -13.25 9.92
C MET A 35 12.75 -13.24 8.42
N MET A 36 11.49 -12.99 8.07
CA MET A 36 11.04 -12.91 6.66
C MET A 36 11.68 -11.74 5.93
N MET A 37 11.82 -10.60 6.58
CA MET A 37 12.57 -9.46 6.02
C MET A 37 14.05 -9.78 5.84
N GLY A 38 14.67 -10.41 6.81
CA GLY A 38 16.07 -10.81 6.76
C GLY A 38 16.37 -11.81 5.64
N LYS A 39 15.40 -12.67 5.30
CA LYS A 39 15.49 -13.61 4.17
C LYS A 39 15.16 -12.96 2.82
N GLY A 40 14.71 -11.71 2.78
CA GLY A 40 14.25 -11.08 1.57
C GLY A 40 12.89 -11.57 1.05
N GLU A 41 12.13 -12.30 1.86
CA GLU A 41 10.79 -12.77 1.50
C GLU A 41 9.74 -11.68 1.66
N ILE A 42 9.97 -10.73 2.56
CA ILE A 42 9.20 -9.51 2.72
C ILE A 42 10.13 -8.32 2.53
N GLU A 43 9.71 -7.39 1.71
CA GLU A 43 10.42 -6.13 1.51
C GLU A 43 9.42 -4.97 1.64
N VAL A 44 9.79 -3.94 2.37
CA VAL A 44 9.02 -2.70 2.48
C VAL A 44 9.84 -1.57 1.88
N ALA A 45 9.27 -0.88 0.91
CA ALA A 45 9.97 0.18 0.19
C ALA A 45 9.05 1.38 -0.09
N PRO A 46 9.55 2.62 0.05
CA PRO A 46 8.82 3.78 -0.43
C PRO A 46 8.73 3.79 -1.95
N LEU A 47 7.67 4.38 -2.49
CA LEU A 47 7.47 4.48 -3.94
C LEU A 47 8.65 5.10 -4.68
N ALA A 48 9.34 6.04 -4.03
CA ALA A 48 10.51 6.71 -4.62
C ALA A 48 11.68 5.78 -4.95
N TYR A 49 11.77 4.61 -4.29
CA TYR A 49 12.91 3.69 -4.43
C TYR A 49 12.64 2.51 -5.36
N ILE A 50 11.48 2.43 -6.01
CA ILE A 50 11.15 1.33 -6.90
C ILE A 50 11.48 1.60 -8.38
N ARG A 51 11.88 2.81 -8.72
CA ARG A 51 12.22 3.18 -10.09
C ARG A 51 13.40 2.34 -10.60
N GLY A 52 13.27 1.79 -11.80
CA GLY A 52 14.30 0.94 -12.41
C GLY A 52 14.30 -0.52 -11.96
N ARG A 53 13.42 -0.90 -11.03
CA ARG A 53 13.28 -2.28 -10.56
C ARG A 53 12.23 -3.04 -11.38
N THR A 54 12.33 -4.36 -11.41
CA THR A 54 11.30 -5.27 -11.93
C THR A 54 10.99 -6.31 -10.86
N PHE A 55 9.70 -6.52 -10.58
CA PHE A 55 9.24 -7.48 -9.58
C PHE A 55 8.73 -8.74 -10.28
N ASN A 56 9.47 -9.84 -10.17
CA ASN A 56 9.08 -11.16 -10.66
C ASN A 56 8.74 -12.05 -9.46
N ASP A 57 7.82 -12.98 -9.67
CA ASP A 57 7.39 -13.92 -8.63
C ASP A 57 7.03 -13.23 -7.31
N ALA A 58 6.36 -12.08 -7.43
CA ALA A 58 6.10 -11.19 -6.32
C ALA A 58 4.62 -10.87 -6.15
N TYR A 59 4.22 -10.68 -4.91
CA TYR A 59 2.93 -10.11 -4.53
C TYR A 59 3.19 -8.69 -4.03
N VAL A 60 2.85 -7.71 -4.85
CA VAL A 60 3.13 -6.30 -4.58
C VAL A 60 1.86 -5.63 -4.02
N ILE A 61 1.98 -5.05 -2.84
CA ILE A 61 0.88 -4.31 -2.21
C ILE A 61 1.27 -2.84 -2.14
N VAL A 62 0.44 -1.98 -2.70
CA VAL A 62 0.56 -0.52 -2.57
C VAL A 62 -0.51 -0.05 -1.60
N ASP A 63 -0.07 0.34 -0.40
CA ASP A 63 -0.97 0.87 0.62
C ASP A 63 -1.17 2.37 0.46
N GLU A 64 -2.29 2.88 0.96
CA GLU A 64 -2.66 4.30 0.89
C GLU A 64 -2.61 4.86 -0.54
N ALA A 65 -3.04 4.06 -1.52
CA ALA A 65 -2.92 4.40 -2.94
C ALA A 65 -3.75 5.63 -3.36
N GLN A 66 -4.73 6.07 -2.56
CA GLN A 66 -5.47 7.31 -2.80
C GLN A 66 -4.58 8.56 -2.71
N ASN A 67 -3.44 8.47 -2.02
CA ASN A 67 -2.47 9.57 -1.89
C ASN A 67 -1.42 9.56 -3.02
N ALA A 68 -1.44 8.56 -3.88
CA ALA A 68 -0.53 8.46 -5.01
C ALA A 68 -1.09 9.14 -6.25
N THR A 69 -0.19 9.71 -7.05
CA THR A 69 -0.53 10.21 -8.38
C THR A 69 -0.67 9.06 -9.37
N VAL A 70 -1.33 9.30 -10.50
CA VAL A 70 -1.38 8.34 -11.62
C VAL A 70 0.02 7.94 -12.06
N HIS A 71 0.93 8.89 -12.13
CA HIS A 71 2.32 8.65 -12.54
C HIS A 71 3.04 7.68 -11.59
N GLU A 72 2.88 7.88 -10.29
CA GLU A 72 3.45 6.99 -9.27
C GLU A 72 2.88 5.58 -9.36
N LEU A 73 1.56 5.44 -9.46
CA LEU A 73 0.93 4.12 -9.62
C LEU A 73 1.31 3.45 -10.95
N LYS A 74 1.38 4.21 -12.03
CA LYS A 74 1.89 3.70 -13.31
C LYS A 74 3.31 3.17 -13.17
N THR A 75 4.17 3.86 -12.45
CA THR A 75 5.53 3.42 -12.19
C THR A 75 5.56 2.06 -11.49
N VAL A 76 4.72 1.84 -10.47
CA VAL A 76 4.61 0.53 -9.79
C VAL A 76 4.06 -0.54 -10.72
N ILE A 77 2.92 -0.28 -11.34
CA ILE A 77 2.21 -1.27 -12.17
C ILE A 77 3.08 -1.76 -13.34
N THR A 78 3.83 -0.86 -13.95
CA THR A 78 4.72 -1.19 -15.07
C THR A 78 5.99 -1.95 -14.65
N ARG A 79 6.28 -2.05 -13.36
CA ARG A 79 7.40 -2.84 -12.81
C ARG A 79 7.00 -4.26 -12.44
N VAL A 80 5.72 -4.58 -12.46
CA VAL A 80 5.21 -5.92 -12.17
C VAL A 80 5.54 -6.84 -13.34
N GLY A 81 6.39 -7.80 -13.10
CA GLY A 81 6.90 -8.74 -14.11
C GLY A 81 6.17 -10.07 -14.08
N LYS A 82 6.88 -11.11 -14.52
CA LYS A 82 6.33 -12.47 -14.63
C LYS A 82 5.84 -13.01 -13.29
N ASN A 83 4.73 -13.74 -13.33
CA ASN A 83 4.17 -14.45 -12.19
C ASN A 83 3.98 -13.55 -10.96
N SER A 84 3.57 -12.32 -11.19
CA SER A 84 3.40 -11.33 -10.13
C SER A 84 2.01 -10.74 -10.14
N LYS A 85 1.60 -10.24 -8.99
CA LYS A 85 0.31 -9.58 -8.79
C LYS A 85 0.55 -8.26 -8.08
N VAL A 86 -0.20 -7.23 -8.47
CA VAL A 86 -0.23 -5.96 -7.75
C VAL A 86 -1.63 -5.73 -7.18
N VAL A 87 -1.67 -5.31 -5.93
CA VAL A 87 -2.89 -4.94 -5.21
C VAL A 87 -2.74 -3.49 -4.75
N LEU A 88 -3.69 -2.65 -5.14
CA LEU A 88 -3.78 -1.28 -4.68
C LEU A 88 -4.83 -1.20 -3.58
N LEU A 89 -4.43 -0.74 -2.41
CA LEU A 89 -5.32 -0.54 -1.28
C LEU A 89 -5.47 0.97 -1.04
N GLY A 90 -6.69 1.42 -0.80
CA GLY A 90 -6.89 2.82 -0.51
C GLY A 90 -8.33 3.17 -0.18
N ASP A 91 -8.48 4.34 0.40
CA ASP A 91 -9.76 4.94 0.75
C ASP A 91 -9.81 6.37 0.21
N THR A 92 -10.66 6.62 -0.78
CA THR A 92 -10.77 7.93 -1.41
C THR A 92 -11.35 9.02 -0.52
N ASP A 93 -11.90 8.66 0.65
CA ASP A 93 -12.36 9.61 1.66
C ASP A 93 -11.24 10.04 2.63
N GLN A 94 -10.05 9.42 2.55
CA GLN A 94 -8.89 9.70 3.42
C GLN A 94 -7.70 10.23 2.62
N ILE A 95 -7.90 11.28 1.83
CA ILE A 95 -6.83 11.87 1.02
C ILE A 95 -6.10 12.94 1.83
N ASP A 96 -4.82 12.69 2.14
CA ASP A 96 -3.96 13.59 2.92
C ASP A 96 -3.00 14.42 2.05
N THR A 97 -2.88 14.06 0.77
CA THR A 97 -1.93 14.70 -0.12
C THR A 97 -2.51 15.99 -0.70
N PRO A 98 -1.81 17.15 -0.57
CA PRO A 98 -2.23 18.39 -1.18
C PRO A 98 -2.40 18.26 -2.71
N TYR A 99 -3.35 18.98 -3.27
CA TYR A 99 -3.66 19.02 -4.71
C TYR A 99 -4.21 17.72 -5.31
N ILE A 100 -4.46 16.70 -4.50
CA ILE A 100 -5.14 15.49 -4.92
C ILE A 100 -6.52 15.46 -4.28
N ASP A 101 -7.56 15.26 -5.07
CA ASP A 101 -8.93 15.14 -4.59
C ASP A 101 -9.50 13.74 -4.86
N ARG A 102 -10.75 13.52 -4.45
CA ARG A 102 -11.45 12.24 -4.59
C ARG A 102 -11.55 11.75 -6.04
N LEU A 103 -11.60 12.65 -7.01
CA LEU A 103 -11.76 12.33 -8.44
C LEU A 103 -10.43 12.27 -9.17
N SER A 104 -9.45 13.07 -8.75
CA SER A 104 -8.15 13.21 -9.44
C SER A 104 -7.04 12.34 -8.86
N ASN A 105 -7.28 11.61 -7.76
CA ASN A 105 -6.27 10.73 -7.19
C ASN A 105 -5.95 9.55 -8.14
N GLY A 106 -4.74 9.05 -8.04
CA GLY A 106 -4.26 7.98 -8.91
C GLY A 106 -5.08 6.70 -8.81
N LEU A 107 -5.53 6.33 -7.61
CA LEU A 107 -6.33 5.13 -7.39
C LEU A 107 -7.65 5.18 -8.18
N SER A 108 -8.41 6.27 -8.07
CA SER A 108 -9.69 6.42 -8.79
C SER A 108 -9.51 6.36 -10.29
N ILE A 109 -8.47 6.98 -10.81
CA ILE A 109 -8.17 6.97 -12.25
C ILE A 109 -7.76 5.57 -12.71
N VAL A 110 -6.92 4.88 -11.96
CA VAL A 110 -6.50 3.50 -12.29
C VAL A 110 -7.70 2.55 -12.27
N VAL A 111 -8.55 2.62 -11.24
CA VAL A 111 -9.79 1.83 -11.15
C VAL A 111 -10.66 2.06 -12.40
N HIS A 112 -10.88 3.32 -12.77
CA HIS A 112 -11.68 3.65 -13.95
C HIS A 112 -11.07 3.12 -15.25
N LYS A 113 -9.77 3.28 -15.42
CA LYS A 113 -9.05 2.86 -16.64
C LYS A 113 -8.96 1.34 -16.80
N PHE A 114 -8.90 0.59 -15.71
CA PHE A 114 -8.82 -0.87 -15.74
C PHE A 114 -10.17 -1.57 -15.62
N LYS A 115 -11.25 -0.83 -15.47
CA LYS A 115 -12.59 -1.34 -15.18
C LYS A 115 -13.04 -2.52 -16.06
N ASP A 116 -12.76 -2.46 -17.36
CA ASP A 116 -13.22 -3.45 -18.32
C ASP A 116 -12.09 -4.40 -18.79
N ARG A 117 -10.97 -4.42 -18.06
CA ARG A 117 -9.84 -5.29 -18.38
C ARG A 117 -9.97 -6.64 -17.66
N ILE A 118 -9.77 -7.72 -18.41
CA ILE A 118 -9.80 -9.09 -17.88
C ILE A 118 -8.68 -9.34 -16.86
N GLU A 119 -7.58 -8.59 -16.96
CA GLU A 119 -6.41 -8.72 -16.09
C GLU A 119 -6.60 -8.03 -14.74
N ALA A 120 -7.69 -7.31 -14.54
CA ALA A 120 -7.93 -6.51 -13.35
C ALA A 120 -9.28 -6.80 -12.72
N ALA A 121 -9.37 -6.57 -11.41
CA ALA A 121 -10.61 -6.60 -10.66
C ALA A 121 -10.65 -5.45 -9.66
N HIS A 122 -11.85 -4.97 -9.35
CA HIS A 122 -12.09 -3.95 -8.34
C HIS A 122 -13.11 -4.43 -7.33
N ILE A 123 -12.75 -4.30 -6.05
CA ILE A 123 -13.62 -4.63 -4.92
C ILE A 123 -13.74 -3.40 -4.04
N GLN A 124 -14.97 -2.98 -3.77
CA GLN A 124 -15.25 -1.89 -2.84
C GLN A 124 -15.86 -2.47 -1.56
N LEU A 125 -15.21 -2.18 -0.43
CA LEU A 125 -15.69 -2.58 0.88
C LEU A 125 -16.66 -1.50 1.38
N ALA A 126 -17.91 -1.88 1.59
CA ALA A 126 -18.98 -0.94 1.95
C ALA A 126 -19.11 -0.73 3.46
N LYS A 127 -18.57 -1.64 4.28
CA LYS A 127 -18.72 -1.61 5.74
C LYS A 127 -17.36 -1.63 6.43
N GLY A 128 -17.11 -0.60 7.23
CA GLY A 128 -15.92 -0.55 8.07
C GLY A 128 -15.98 -1.52 9.26
N GLN A 129 -14.85 -2.09 9.60
CA GLN A 129 -14.67 -2.94 10.79
C GLN A 129 -13.95 -2.17 11.90
N ARG A 130 -14.50 -1.02 12.26
CA ARG A 130 -13.95 -0.14 13.29
C ARG A 130 -14.77 -0.20 14.56
N SER A 131 -14.22 0.32 15.66
CA SER A 131 -14.98 0.50 16.90
C SER A 131 -16.12 1.50 16.68
N ASN A 132 -17.14 1.44 17.55
CA ASN A 132 -18.27 2.37 17.48
C ASN A 132 -17.83 3.83 17.49
N ILE A 133 -16.88 4.19 18.34
CA ILE A 133 -16.41 5.57 18.44
C ILE A 133 -15.66 6.01 17.16
N ALA A 134 -14.88 5.12 16.57
CA ALA A 134 -14.18 5.42 15.32
C ALA A 134 -15.15 5.58 14.16
N SER A 135 -16.21 4.78 14.11
CA SER A 135 -17.27 4.90 13.10
C SER A 135 -18.03 6.21 13.26
N ILE A 136 -18.42 6.57 14.48
CA ILE A 136 -19.09 7.84 14.78
C ILE A 136 -18.20 9.01 14.39
N ALA A 137 -16.92 8.98 14.76
CA ALA A 137 -15.98 10.06 14.45
C ALA A 137 -15.85 10.28 12.94
N SER A 138 -15.80 9.20 12.15
CA SER A 138 -15.70 9.32 10.68
C SER A 138 -16.98 9.83 10.02
N GLU A 139 -18.14 9.76 10.72
CA GLU A 139 -19.40 10.29 10.22
C GLU A 139 -19.61 11.78 10.56
N ILE A 140 -19.14 12.21 11.73
CA ILE A 140 -19.47 13.54 12.27
C ILE A 140 -18.32 14.55 12.15
N LEU A 141 -17.09 14.13 11.89
CA LEU A 141 -15.91 14.97 11.73
C LEU A 141 -15.44 15.02 10.28
#